data_7158f2997c9d997017d9da790f6d6659
#
_entry.id   7158f2997c9d997017d9da790f6d6659
#
_cell.length_a   1.000
_cell.length_b   1.000
_cell.length_c   1.000
_cell.angle_alpha   90.00
_cell.angle_beta   90.00
_cell.angle_gamma   90.00
#
_symmetry.space_group_name_H-M   'P 1'
#
loop_
_entity.id
_entity.type
_entity.pdbx_description
1 polymer ?
#
loop_
_entity_poly.entity_id
_entity_poly.type
_entity_poly.pdbx_seq_one_letter_code
_entity_poly.pdbx_strand_id
1 'polypeptide(L)'
;EADINRGTFYAHYRDVYDLRDKIETGMIEDFRGMIAAIRPSETVTLKLVLSRLMDYLEENREIVTALIKVNAPDGFGKKMIGVIEECRMELLPYRSVEDAYAARFLATGVIGMTEKWITESQPIPKTEMVSLITKLLTPLTPLVPQSDAVQN
;
A
#
# COMPACT_ATOMS: atom_id res chain seq x y z
N GLU A 1 -18.99 -12.60 19.01
CA GLU A 1 -18.02 -12.35 20.11
C GLU A 1 -17.05 -13.53 20.13
N ALA A 2 -15.81 -13.29 19.71
CA ALA A 2 -14.76 -14.30 19.84
C ALA A 2 -14.35 -14.30 21.32
N ASP A 3 -14.75 -15.35 22.02
CA ASP A 3 -14.37 -15.60 23.41
C ASP A 3 -12.92 -16.12 23.44
N ILE A 4 -11.96 -15.19 23.14
CA ILE A 4 -10.54 -15.51 23.21
C ILE A 4 -10.19 -15.58 24.69
N ASN A 5 -9.90 -16.79 25.17
CA ASN A 5 -9.45 -17.01 26.54
C ASN A 5 -8.22 -16.13 26.81
N ARG A 6 -8.27 -15.33 27.88
CA ARG A 6 -7.17 -14.46 28.34
C ARG A 6 -5.82 -15.17 28.34
N GLY A 7 -5.79 -16.44 28.77
CA GLY A 7 -4.57 -17.27 28.79
C GLY A 7 -3.98 -17.46 27.39
N THR A 8 -4.81 -17.70 26.39
CA THR A 8 -4.36 -17.87 25.00
C THR A 8 -3.82 -16.55 24.43
N PHE A 9 -4.47 -15.43 24.75
CA PHE A 9 -3.99 -14.10 24.33
C PHE A 9 -2.58 -13.82 24.85
N TYR A 10 -2.36 -13.93 26.17
CA TYR A 10 -1.08 -13.63 26.81
C TYR A 10 0.02 -14.70 26.53
N ALA A 11 -0.35 -15.87 26.00
CA ALA A 11 0.64 -16.83 25.51
C ALA A 11 1.33 -16.37 24.20
N HIS A 12 0.65 -15.52 23.41
CA HIS A 12 1.13 -15.09 22.08
C HIS A 12 1.46 -13.60 22.00
N TYR A 13 0.84 -12.76 22.84
CA TYR A 13 0.97 -11.30 22.82
C TYR A 13 1.18 -10.75 24.22
N ARG A 14 2.09 -9.79 24.36
CA ARG A 14 2.34 -9.11 25.65
C ARG A 14 1.15 -8.21 26.02
N ASP A 15 0.65 -7.48 25.02
CA ASP A 15 -0.47 -6.56 25.15
C ASP A 15 -1.12 -6.30 23.78
N VAL A 16 -2.10 -5.40 23.74
CA VAL A 16 -2.81 -5.02 22.51
C VAL A 16 -1.90 -4.28 21.52
N TYR A 17 -0.89 -3.58 22.02
CA TYR A 17 0.07 -2.88 21.16
C TYR A 17 1.00 -3.87 20.45
N ASP A 18 1.48 -4.90 21.15
CA ASP A 18 2.28 -5.99 20.56
C ASP A 18 1.47 -6.78 19.50
N LEU A 19 0.18 -7.03 19.76
CA LEU A 19 -0.72 -7.61 18.76
C LEU A 19 -0.83 -6.74 17.52
N ARG A 20 -1.09 -5.43 17.70
CA ARG A 20 -1.20 -4.48 16.60
C ARG A 20 0.08 -4.44 15.77
N ASP A 21 1.24 -4.29 16.41
CA ASP A 21 2.52 -4.20 15.73
C ASP A 21 2.83 -5.48 14.92
N LYS A 22 2.45 -6.66 15.43
CA LYS A 22 2.59 -7.92 14.69
C LYS A 22 1.65 -7.97 13.47
N ILE A 23 0.41 -7.51 13.61
CA ILE A 23 -0.54 -7.44 12.48
C ILE A 23 -0.01 -6.46 11.43
N GLU A 24 0.38 -5.25 11.82
CA GLU A 24 0.91 -4.23 10.91
C GLU A 24 2.17 -4.74 10.18
N THR A 25 3.09 -5.40 10.90
CA THR A 25 4.31 -5.98 10.31
C THR A 25 3.95 -7.08 9.31
N GLY A 26 3.06 -8.00 9.66
CA GLY A 26 2.62 -9.07 8.74
C GLY A 26 2.00 -8.49 7.46
N MET A 27 1.14 -7.49 7.57
CA MET A 27 0.53 -6.83 6.40
C MET A 27 1.56 -6.12 5.51
N ILE A 28 2.59 -5.51 6.12
CA ILE A 28 3.69 -4.89 5.37
C ILE A 28 4.51 -5.96 4.63
N GLU A 29 4.81 -7.07 5.28
CA GLU A 29 5.53 -8.20 4.67
C GLU A 29 4.74 -8.81 3.52
N ASP A 30 3.43 -9.01 3.68
CA ASP A 30 2.53 -9.48 2.62
C ASP A 30 2.55 -8.52 1.41
N PHE A 31 2.47 -7.21 1.67
CA PHE A 31 2.54 -6.20 0.61
C PHE A 31 3.88 -6.24 -0.13
N ARG A 32 5.01 -6.32 0.59
CA ARG A 32 6.34 -6.46 -0.03
C ARG A 32 6.44 -7.74 -0.86
N GLY A 33 5.95 -8.85 -0.34
CA GLY A 33 5.89 -10.14 -1.04
C GLY A 33 5.05 -10.06 -2.32
N MET A 34 3.93 -9.37 -2.27
CA MET A 34 3.05 -9.15 -3.41
C MET A 34 3.74 -8.33 -4.52
N ILE A 35 4.48 -7.28 -4.15
CA ILE A 35 5.25 -6.48 -5.12
C ILE A 35 6.40 -7.30 -5.70
N ALA A 36 7.13 -8.04 -4.87
CA ALA A 36 8.24 -8.89 -5.31
C ALA A 36 7.79 -10.04 -6.21
N ALA A 37 6.55 -10.51 -6.05
CA ALA A 37 5.97 -11.57 -6.88
C ALA A 37 5.56 -11.10 -8.29
N ILE A 38 5.58 -9.79 -8.57
CA ILE A 38 5.36 -9.27 -9.93
C ILE A 38 6.56 -9.72 -10.79
N ARG A 39 6.28 -10.61 -11.74
CA ARG A 39 7.33 -11.25 -12.55
C ARG A 39 8.07 -10.22 -13.40
N PRO A 40 9.39 -10.39 -13.61
CA PRO A 40 10.16 -9.52 -14.53
C PRO A 40 9.66 -9.53 -15.98
N SER A 41 8.91 -10.59 -16.38
CA SER A 41 8.27 -10.70 -17.69
C SER A 41 6.95 -9.94 -17.80
N GLU A 42 6.36 -9.51 -16.68
CA GLU A 42 5.17 -8.66 -16.67
C GLU A 42 5.62 -7.21 -16.76
N THR A 43 5.03 -6.46 -17.68
CA THR A 43 5.24 -5.00 -17.67
C THR A 43 4.65 -4.46 -16.38
N VAL A 44 5.50 -4.10 -15.42
CA VAL A 44 5.09 -3.50 -14.16
C VAL A 44 4.44 -2.16 -14.47
N THR A 45 3.12 -2.12 -14.47
CA THR A 45 2.37 -0.89 -14.64
C THR A 45 1.82 -0.42 -13.29
N LEU A 46 1.71 0.89 -13.13
CA LEU A 46 1.05 1.48 -11.97
C LEU A 46 -0.33 0.85 -11.72
N LYS A 47 -1.10 0.61 -12.79
CA LYS A 47 -2.42 -0.02 -12.71
C LYS A 47 -2.36 -1.42 -12.12
N LEU A 48 -1.37 -2.23 -12.50
CA LEU A 48 -1.20 -3.60 -11.97
C LEU A 48 -0.92 -3.56 -10.46
N VAL A 49 0.04 -2.72 -10.05
CA VAL A 49 0.39 -2.54 -8.63
C VAL A 49 -0.81 -2.08 -7.81
N LEU A 50 -1.54 -1.07 -8.31
CA LEU A 50 -2.74 -0.56 -7.65
C LEU A 50 -3.84 -1.61 -7.56
N SER A 51 -4.07 -2.40 -8.62
CA SER A 51 -5.09 -3.47 -8.59
C SER A 51 -4.76 -4.49 -7.51
N ARG A 52 -3.51 -4.95 -7.43
CA ARG A 52 -3.05 -5.89 -6.40
C ARG A 52 -3.20 -5.33 -4.99
N LEU A 53 -2.81 -4.06 -4.79
CA LEU A 53 -3.00 -3.37 -3.52
C LEU A 53 -4.48 -3.32 -3.13
N MET A 54 -5.36 -2.94 -4.05
CA MET A 54 -6.78 -2.81 -3.77
C MET A 54 -7.45 -4.18 -3.51
N ASP A 55 -7.03 -5.25 -4.20
CA ASP A 55 -7.46 -6.63 -3.93
C ASP A 55 -7.11 -7.02 -2.49
N TYR A 56 -5.86 -6.82 -2.10
CA TYR A 56 -5.36 -7.13 -0.76
C TYR A 56 -6.10 -6.33 0.34
N LEU A 57 -6.32 -5.04 0.12
CA LEU A 57 -7.05 -4.19 1.07
C LEU A 57 -8.53 -4.61 1.20
N GLU A 58 -9.16 -5.02 0.11
CA GLU A 58 -10.55 -5.49 0.12
C GLU A 58 -10.68 -6.81 0.88
N GLU A 59 -9.77 -7.76 0.66
CA GLU A 59 -9.70 -9.05 1.37
C GLU A 59 -9.48 -8.86 2.88
N ASN A 60 -8.72 -7.82 3.27
CA ASN A 60 -8.38 -7.53 4.67
C ASN A 60 -9.14 -6.31 5.24
N ARG A 61 -10.29 -5.96 4.67
CA ARG A 61 -11.02 -4.70 4.95
C ARG A 61 -11.27 -4.44 6.42
N GLU A 62 -11.70 -5.43 7.17
CA GLU A 62 -12.02 -5.27 8.59
C GLU A 62 -10.78 -4.92 9.42
N ILE A 63 -9.68 -5.63 9.18
CA ILE A 63 -8.40 -5.42 9.88
C ILE A 63 -7.84 -4.03 9.52
N VAL A 64 -7.78 -3.70 8.24
CA VAL A 64 -7.27 -2.39 7.76
C VAL A 64 -8.09 -1.25 8.33
N THR A 65 -9.43 -1.37 8.31
CA THR A 65 -10.31 -0.35 8.89
C THR A 65 -10.09 -0.18 10.38
N ALA A 66 -9.84 -1.26 11.12
CA ALA A 66 -9.53 -1.20 12.55
C ALA A 66 -8.19 -0.49 12.80
N LEU A 67 -7.15 -0.80 12.02
CA LEU A 67 -5.83 -0.17 12.13
C LEU A 67 -5.88 1.34 11.83
N ILE A 68 -6.64 1.75 10.81
CA ILE A 68 -6.83 3.17 10.45
C ILE A 68 -7.55 3.93 11.57
N LYS A 69 -8.59 3.34 12.16
CA LYS A 69 -9.38 3.98 13.22
C LYS A 69 -8.60 4.24 14.52
N VAL A 70 -7.53 3.52 14.76
CA VAL A 70 -6.67 3.74 15.95
C VAL A 70 -5.97 5.10 15.91
N ASN A 71 -5.82 5.72 14.75
CA ASN A 71 -5.26 7.07 14.54
C ASN A 71 -3.97 7.34 15.36
N ALA A 72 -3.05 6.39 15.39
CA ALA A 72 -1.77 6.55 16.08
C ALA A 72 -0.83 7.49 15.31
N PRO A 73 0.03 8.28 15.99
CA PRO A 73 1.00 9.17 15.33
C PRO A 73 1.90 8.46 14.31
N ASP A 74 2.22 7.19 14.57
CA ASP A 74 2.96 6.29 13.68
C ASP A 74 2.05 5.15 13.18
N GLY A 75 0.82 5.47 12.81
CA GLY A 75 -0.19 4.52 12.40
C GLY A 75 0.15 3.81 11.09
N PHE A 76 -0.62 2.76 10.80
CA PHE A 76 -0.44 1.86 9.66
C PHE A 76 -0.28 2.60 8.32
N GLY A 77 -1.09 3.63 8.04
CA GLY A 77 -0.99 4.43 6.82
C GLY A 77 0.38 5.09 6.65
N LYS A 78 0.94 5.66 7.73
CA LYS A 78 2.27 6.27 7.69
C LYS A 78 3.39 5.24 7.42
N LYS A 79 3.30 4.06 8.04
CA LYS A 79 4.22 2.94 7.78
C LYS A 79 4.12 2.51 6.31
N MET A 80 2.92 2.39 5.76
CA MET A 80 2.68 2.03 4.37
C MET A 80 3.22 3.05 3.37
N ILE A 81 3.14 4.36 3.67
CA ILE A 81 3.78 5.38 2.83
C ILE A 81 5.28 5.11 2.71
N GLY A 82 5.97 4.85 3.82
CA GLY A 82 7.40 4.51 3.81
C GLY A 82 7.71 3.26 2.98
N VAL A 83 6.91 2.21 3.14
CA VAL A 83 7.06 0.95 2.38
C VAL A 83 6.89 1.18 0.87
N ILE A 84 5.90 2.00 0.47
CA ILE A 84 5.69 2.32 -0.96
C ILE A 84 6.90 3.10 -1.52
N GLU A 85 7.45 4.05 -0.75
CA GLU A 85 8.65 4.79 -1.16
C GLU A 85 9.86 3.86 -1.32
N GLU A 86 10.07 2.93 -0.38
CA GLU A 86 11.15 1.94 -0.44
C GLU A 86 11.02 1.02 -1.65
N CYS A 87 9.86 0.39 -1.85
CA CYS A 87 9.60 -0.48 -3.00
C CYS A 87 9.77 0.28 -4.32
N ARG A 88 9.32 1.54 -4.38
CA ARG A 88 9.50 2.37 -5.56
C ARG A 88 10.99 2.65 -5.81
N MET A 89 11.78 2.96 -4.77
CA MET A 89 13.20 3.24 -4.91
C MET A 89 14.00 2.01 -5.38
N GLU A 90 13.59 0.81 -4.97
CA GLU A 90 14.18 -0.45 -5.44
C GLU A 90 13.91 -0.66 -6.93
N LEU A 91 12.70 -0.34 -7.40
CA LEU A 91 12.32 -0.48 -8.81
C LEU A 91 12.87 0.65 -9.69
N LEU A 92 12.91 1.87 -9.18
CA LEU A 92 13.26 3.10 -9.88
C LEU A 92 14.01 4.05 -8.95
N PRO A 93 15.35 3.97 -8.89
CA PRO A 93 16.15 4.87 -8.06
C PRO A 93 15.89 6.35 -8.38
N TYR A 94 15.91 7.19 -7.35
CA TYR A 94 15.76 8.64 -7.51
C TYR A 94 16.90 9.22 -8.32
N ARG A 95 16.58 10.06 -9.29
CA ARG A 95 17.54 10.76 -10.14
C ARG A 95 17.81 12.17 -9.64
N SER A 96 16.90 12.72 -8.85
CA SER A 96 16.97 14.08 -8.31
C SER A 96 16.26 14.19 -6.96
N VAL A 97 16.43 15.33 -6.29
CA VAL A 97 15.70 15.65 -5.06
C VAL A 97 14.21 15.79 -5.33
N GLU A 98 13.85 16.34 -6.48
CA GLU A 98 12.45 16.51 -6.91
C GLU A 98 11.75 15.17 -7.05
N ASP A 99 12.45 14.13 -7.55
CA ASP A 99 11.92 12.77 -7.64
C ASP A 99 11.52 12.21 -6.27
N ALA A 100 12.31 12.50 -5.23
CA ALA A 100 12.01 12.07 -3.87
C ALA A 100 10.75 12.75 -3.33
N TYR A 101 10.59 14.08 -3.56
CA TYR A 101 9.37 14.79 -3.17
C TYR A 101 8.14 14.30 -3.94
N ALA A 102 8.29 14.07 -5.25
CA ALA A 102 7.22 13.52 -6.08
C ALA A 102 6.80 12.11 -5.61
N ALA A 103 7.76 11.25 -5.28
CA ALA A 103 7.49 9.92 -4.74
C ALA A 103 6.71 9.99 -3.42
N ARG A 104 7.11 10.88 -2.51
CA ARG A 104 6.39 11.10 -1.25
C ARG A 104 4.97 11.60 -1.47
N PHE A 105 4.78 12.55 -2.36
CA PHE A 105 3.48 13.07 -2.73
C PHE A 105 2.58 11.97 -3.29
N LEU A 106 3.10 11.16 -4.23
CA LEU A 106 2.38 10.03 -4.82
C LEU A 106 2.00 8.98 -3.79
N ALA A 107 2.94 8.54 -2.94
CA ALA A 107 2.68 7.55 -1.90
C ALA A 107 1.62 8.05 -0.91
N THR A 108 1.73 9.30 -0.46
CA THR A 108 0.76 9.92 0.45
C THR A 108 -0.63 10.02 -0.20
N GLY A 109 -0.69 10.42 -1.47
CA GLY A 109 -1.95 10.52 -2.22
C GLY A 109 -2.64 9.15 -2.37
N VAL A 110 -1.88 8.11 -2.74
CA VAL A 110 -2.41 6.74 -2.86
C VAL A 110 -2.97 6.27 -1.53
N ILE A 111 -2.19 6.38 -0.44
CA ILE A 111 -2.63 5.94 0.88
C ILE A 111 -3.86 6.72 1.33
N GLY A 112 -3.88 8.05 1.23
CA GLY A 112 -5.04 8.84 1.62
C GLY A 112 -6.32 8.51 0.84
N MET A 113 -6.21 8.23 -0.46
CA MET A 113 -7.34 7.80 -1.28
C MET A 113 -7.81 6.39 -0.90
N THR A 114 -6.91 5.45 -0.66
CA THR A 114 -7.24 4.08 -0.28
C THR A 114 -7.82 4.02 1.14
N GLU A 115 -7.30 4.79 2.09
CA GLU A 115 -7.87 4.91 3.44
C GLU A 115 -9.32 5.42 3.40
N LYS A 116 -9.56 6.49 2.63
CA LYS A 116 -10.91 7.00 2.43
C LYS A 116 -11.82 5.92 1.85
N TRP A 117 -11.40 5.26 0.77
CA TRP A 117 -12.19 4.24 0.08
C TRP A 117 -12.52 3.04 0.97
N ILE A 118 -11.54 2.54 1.74
CA ILE A 118 -11.73 1.34 2.57
C ILE A 118 -12.65 1.62 3.76
N THR A 119 -12.70 2.86 4.25
CA THR A 119 -13.50 3.27 5.42
C THR A 119 -14.88 3.79 5.06
N GLU A 120 -15.17 4.07 3.80
CA GLU A 120 -16.49 4.51 3.35
C GLU A 120 -17.52 3.37 3.46
N SER A 121 -18.75 3.72 3.85
CA SER A 121 -19.87 2.78 3.92
C SER A 121 -20.38 2.37 2.53
N GLN A 122 -20.25 3.25 1.54
CA GLN A 122 -20.65 3.02 0.15
C GLN A 122 -19.55 3.53 -0.79
N PRO A 123 -18.42 2.82 -0.88
CA PRO A 123 -17.33 3.23 -1.75
C PRO A 123 -17.67 3.02 -3.23
N ILE A 124 -17.03 3.79 -4.11
CA ILE A 124 -17.08 3.49 -5.54
C ILE A 124 -16.47 2.10 -5.82
N PRO A 125 -16.86 1.43 -6.93
CA PRO A 125 -16.29 0.15 -7.31
C PRO A 125 -14.76 0.19 -7.37
N LYS A 126 -14.11 -0.90 -6.95
CA LYS A 126 -12.64 -1.04 -6.95
C LYS A 126 -12.01 -0.68 -8.29
N THR A 127 -12.60 -1.13 -9.38
CA THR A 127 -12.11 -0.85 -10.74
C THR A 127 -12.12 0.65 -11.09
N GLU A 128 -13.12 1.37 -10.59
CA GLU A 128 -13.21 2.82 -10.75
C GLU A 128 -12.17 3.55 -9.89
N MET A 129 -11.95 3.09 -8.65
CA MET A 129 -10.92 3.64 -7.76
C MET A 129 -9.52 3.46 -8.37
N VAL A 130 -9.19 2.25 -8.87
CA VAL A 130 -7.92 1.98 -9.56
C VAL A 130 -7.76 2.90 -10.77
N SER A 131 -8.81 3.07 -11.58
CA SER A 131 -8.81 3.95 -12.74
C SER A 131 -8.58 5.41 -12.34
N LEU A 132 -9.27 5.88 -11.30
CA LEU A 132 -9.14 7.24 -10.77
C LEU A 132 -7.72 7.52 -10.29
N ILE A 133 -7.17 6.65 -9.42
CA ILE A 133 -5.80 6.80 -8.92
C ILE A 133 -4.82 6.80 -10.10
N THR A 134 -4.93 5.85 -11.02
CA THR A 134 -4.06 5.76 -12.20
C THR A 134 -4.10 7.06 -13.00
N LYS A 135 -5.29 7.60 -13.28
CA LYS A 135 -5.48 8.85 -14.03
C LYS A 135 -4.84 10.05 -13.33
N LEU A 136 -4.96 10.15 -12.02
CA LEU A 136 -4.38 11.24 -11.24
C LEU A 136 -2.85 11.17 -11.17
N LEU A 137 -2.29 9.96 -11.12
CA LEU A 137 -0.86 9.76 -10.96
C LEU A 137 -0.09 9.73 -12.27
N THR A 138 -0.72 9.34 -13.39
CA THR A 138 -0.04 9.23 -14.71
C THR A 138 0.69 10.51 -15.14
N PRO A 139 0.13 11.73 -14.98
CA PRO A 139 0.84 12.95 -15.34
C PRO A 139 2.06 13.24 -14.46
N LEU A 140 2.10 12.65 -13.26
CA LEU A 140 3.13 12.85 -12.25
C LEU A 140 4.17 11.72 -12.26
N THR A 141 3.99 10.73 -13.12
CA THR A 141 4.91 9.61 -13.31
C THR A 141 5.63 9.68 -14.66
N PRO A 142 6.52 10.64 -14.92
CA PRO A 142 7.47 10.52 -16.04
C PRO A 142 8.53 9.42 -15.78
N LEU A 143 8.23 8.44 -14.94
CA LEU A 143 9.16 7.62 -14.17
C LEU A 143 9.08 6.13 -14.50
N VAL A 144 8.39 5.75 -15.58
CA VAL A 144 8.63 4.48 -16.24
C VAL A 144 9.58 4.78 -17.38
N PRO A 145 10.79 4.21 -17.47
CA PRO A 145 11.57 4.28 -18.68
C PRO A 145 10.69 3.74 -19.81
N GLN A 146 10.20 4.59 -20.69
CA GLN A 146 9.79 4.10 -21.99
C GLN A 146 11.07 3.47 -22.54
N SER A 147 11.05 2.15 -22.73
CA SER A 147 12.08 1.49 -23.49
C SER A 147 12.16 2.28 -24.80
N ASP A 148 13.25 3.02 -24.97
CA ASP A 148 13.58 3.60 -26.26
C ASP A 148 13.46 2.47 -27.27
N ALA A 149 12.37 2.53 -28.03
CA ALA A 149 12.21 1.67 -29.17
C ALA A 149 13.47 1.89 -30.01
N VAL A 150 14.33 0.88 -30.04
CA VAL A 150 15.48 0.81 -30.91
C VAL A 150 14.94 1.01 -32.33
N GLN A 151 14.97 2.26 -32.76
CA GLN A 151 14.88 2.55 -34.19
C GLN A 151 16.27 2.25 -34.79
N ASN A 152 16.32 1.15 -35.44
CA ASN A 152 17.31 0.91 -36.50
C ASN A 152 16.58 0.50 -37.76
#